data_27f72a4c79e6f69ae78db6ec465ce564
#
_entry.id   27f72a4c79e6f69ae78db6ec465ce564
#
_cell.length_a   1.000
_cell.length_b   1.000
_cell.length_c   1.000
_cell.angle_alpha   90.00
_cell.angle_beta   90.00
_cell.angle_gamma   90.00
#
_symmetry.space_group_name_H-M   'P 1'
#
loop_
_entity.id
_entity.type
_entity.pdbx_description
1 polymer ?
#
loop_
_entity_poly.entity_id
_entity_poly.type
_entity_poly.pdbx_seq_one_letter_code
_entity_poly.pdbx_strand_id
1 'polypeptide(L)'
;MISVDEARARIVAASSTVGSERVSIAQADGRVLAGDVRAKLSQPPFPVSAMDGYAVRAEDAREPGTLRIVGSSPAGNPYQGTLGKNEAVRIFTGGVVPDGADAIVIQENAEADATHVTLKVAARAGRHIRVAGLDFKAGDVLAEAGTRLGPRDLSLLAAADVAEVEVRRRPRVAFVATGDELSRPGEARKPGGIVASSGYGLSALISRWGGEAVDLGLLPDRIEAFADLPTKAKGADLLITLGGASVGDHDLVQRALGPKGFALDFWKIAMRPGKPLIFGRLQQIPFLGLPGNPVSTLVCAILFVRPALAAMLGVAEDRQIVSARLARDMAANDARQDYVRARIVVQDGELWADPFDVQDSSMQAVFAAADALILRAPHAPAAKAGEQVEVLSLAGC
;
A
#
# COMPACT_ATOMS: atom_id res chain seq x y z
N MET A 1 32.06 -6.51 6.95
CA MET A 1 30.68 -6.01 7.08
C MET A 1 30.39 -5.16 5.86
N ILE A 2 29.26 -5.40 5.23
CA ILE A 2 28.79 -4.57 4.09
C ILE A 2 27.90 -3.43 4.61
N SER A 3 27.65 -2.43 3.78
CA SER A 3 26.73 -1.33 4.11
C SER A 3 25.27 -1.80 4.06
N VAL A 4 24.37 -1.02 4.65
CA VAL A 4 22.92 -1.26 4.59
C VAL A 4 22.43 -1.21 3.14
N ASP A 5 22.87 -0.24 2.38
CA ASP A 5 22.44 -0.05 0.98
C ASP A 5 22.92 -1.19 0.08
N GLU A 6 24.16 -1.66 0.27
CA GLU A 6 24.68 -2.84 -0.45
C GLU A 6 23.89 -4.10 -0.11
N ALA A 7 23.60 -4.35 1.18
CA ALA A 7 22.80 -5.47 1.61
C ALA A 7 21.39 -5.43 1.00
N ARG A 8 20.74 -4.27 1.02
CA ARG A 8 19.43 -4.05 0.39
C ARG A 8 19.46 -4.35 -1.11
N ALA A 9 20.44 -3.78 -1.82
CA ALA A 9 20.56 -3.98 -3.26
C ALA A 9 20.69 -5.47 -3.63
N ARG A 10 21.51 -6.23 -2.89
CA ARG A 10 21.69 -7.68 -3.10
C ARG A 10 20.42 -8.48 -2.81
N ILE A 11 19.71 -8.16 -1.73
CA ILE A 11 18.43 -8.81 -1.37
C ILE A 11 17.36 -8.53 -2.43
N VAL A 12 17.20 -7.28 -2.85
CA VAL A 12 16.24 -6.87 -3.90
C VAL A 12 16.57 -7.56 -5.22
N ALA A 13 17.85 -7.60 -5.63
CA ALA A 13 18.28 -8.27 -6.86
C ALA A 13 18.01 -9.79 -6.85
N ALA A 14 17.97 -10.41 -5.67
CA ALA A 14 17.65 -11.82 -5.51
C ALA A 14 16.16 -12.11 -5.46
N SER A 15 15.31 -11.08 -5.38
CA SER A 15 13.85 -11.17 -5.24
C SER A 15 13.19 -11.09 -6.62
N SER A 16 12.72 -12.23 -7.13
CA SER A 16 12.05 -12.30 -8.43
C SER A 16 10.58 -11.91 -8.31
N THR A 17 10.06 -11.20 -9.33
CA THR A 17 8.64 -10.85 -9.40
C THR A 17 7.77 -12.12 -9.44
N VAL A 18 6.74 -12.16 -8.60
CA VAL A 18 5.81 -13.29 -8.51
C VAL A 18 4.81 -13.30 -9.67
N GLY A 19 4.18 -14.44 -9.92
CA GLY A 19 3.12 -14.59 -10.90
C GLY A 19 1.88 -13.76 -10.59
N SER A 20 0.88 -13.84 -11.47
CA SER A 20 -0.41 -13.16 -11.31
C SER A 20 -1.55 -14.11 -11.00
N GLU A 21 -2.65 -13.56 -10.50
CA GLU A 21 -3.91 -14.22 -10.27
C GLU A 21 -5.07 -13.25 -10.55
N ARG A 22 -6.23 -13.79 -10.87
CA ARG A 22 -7.44 -12.98 -11.07
C ARG A 22 -8.26 -12.95 -9.79
N VAL A 23 -8.67 -11.76 -9.38
CA VAL A 23 -9.50 -11.56 -8.18
C VAL A 23 -10.68 -10.65 -8.51
N SER A 24 -11.77 -10.80 -7.75
CA SER A 24 -12.87 -9.83 -7.83
C SER A 24 -12.42 -8.47 -7.30
N ILE A 25 -13.02 -7.39 -7.83
CA ILE A 25 -12.75 -6.03 -7.38
C ILE A 25 -12.98 -5.86 -5.87
N ALA A 26 -13.95 -6.59 -5.30
CA ALA A 26 -14.22 -6.59 -3.85
C ALA A 26 -13.08 -7.17 -2.99
N GLN A 27 -12.16 -7.92 -3.60
CA GLN A 27 -10.99 -8.53 -2.94
C GLN A 27 -9.67 -7.87 -3.34
N ALA A 28 -9.75 -6.77 -4.12
CA ALA A 28 -8.59 -6.17 -4.76
C ALA A 28 -7.94 -5.03 -3.94
N ASP A 29 -8.51 -4.65 -2.79
CA ASP A 29 -7.90 -3.62 -1.91
C ASP A 29 -6.49 -4.02 -1.46
N GLY A 30 -5.53 -3.09 -1.62
CA GLY A 30 -4.13 -3.31 -1.29
C GLY A 30 -3.38 -4.26 -2.25
N ARG A 31 -4.06 -4.83 -3.28
CA ARG A 31 -3.41 -5.69 -4.28
C ARG A 31 -2.68 -4.84 -5.32
N VAL A 32 -1.68 -5.42 -5.96
CA VAL A 32 -0.88 -4.78 -7.00
C VAL A 32 -1.31 -5.31 -8.37
N LEU A 33 -1.64 -4.42 -9.30
CA LEU A 33 -2.01 -4.79 -10.66
C LEU A 33 -0.84 -5.46 -11.40
N ALA A 34 -1.14 -6.56 -12.07
CA ALA A 34 -0.19 -7.26 -12.93
C ALA A 34 -0.20 -6.76 -14.39
N GLY A 35 -1.27 -6.08 -14.79
CA GLY A 35 -1.47 -5.46 -16.10
C GLY A 35 -2.33 -4.21 -16.00
N ASP A 36 -2.36 -3.43 -17.09
CA ASP A 36 -3.21 -2.24 -17.18
C ASP A 36 -4.69 -2.61 -17.15
N VAL A 37 -5.47 -1.79 -16.46
CA VAL A 37 -6.94 -1.91 -16.44
C VAL A 37 -7.55 -0.81 -17.28
N ARG A 38 -8.41 -1.21 -18.23
CA ARG A 38 -9.08 -0.30 -19.15
C ARG A 38 -10.58 -0.24 -18.87
N ALA A 39 -11.15 0.95 -19.10
CA ALA A 39 -12.59 1.18 -19.01
C ALA A 39 -13.34 0.32 -20.04
N LYS A 40 -14.38 -0.39 -19.60
CA LYS A 40 -15.27 -1.17 -20.50
C LYS A 40 -16.37 -0.33 -21.11
N LEU A 41 -16.71 0.80 -20.49
CA LEU A 41 -17.70 1.75 -20.93
C LEU A 41 -17.22 3.18 -20.73
N SER A 42 -17.91 4.14 -21.33
CA SER A 42 -17.67 5.57 -21.06
C SER A 42 -18.49 6.05 -19.86
N GLN A 43 -18.00 7.04 -19.13
CA GLN A 43 -18.71 7.65 -18.00
C GLN A 43 -18.84 9.16 -18.17
N PRO A 44 -20.06 9.72 -18.18
CA PRO A 44 -21.33 8.99 -18.29
C PRO A 44 -21.47 8.32 -19.68
N PRO A 45 -22.28 7.26 -19.80
CA PRO A 45 -22.43 6.54 -21.07
C PRO A 45 -23.24 7.33 -22.11
N PHE A 46 -24.06 8.29 -21.67
CA PHE A 46 -24.90 9.17 -22.49
C PHE A 46 -24.76 10.61 -21.98
N PRO A 47 -25.14 11.63 -22.81
CA PRO A 47 -25.28 12.98 -22.30
C PRO A 47 -26.32 13.00 -21.18
N VAL A 48 -25.99 13.57 -20.03
CA VAL A 48 -26.88 13.62 -18.85
C VAL A 48 -26.96 15.02 -18.27
N SER A 49 -28.07 15.32 -17.61
CA SER A 49 -28.23 16.61 -16.95
C SER A 49 -27.29 16.73 -15.74
N ALA A 50 -26.66 17.89 -15.62
CA ALA A 50 -25.90 18.26 -14.42
C ALA A 50 -26.77 18.83 -13.31
N MET A 51 -28.03 19.26 -13.62
CA MET A 51 -28.93 19.97 -12.71
C MET A 51 -30.38 19.52 -12.91
N ASP A 52 -31.22 19.78 -11.94
CA ASP A 52 -32.66 19.64 -12.10
C ASP A 52 -33.21 20.84 -12.90
N GLY A 53 -34.09 20.56 -13.85
CA GLY A 53 -34.62 21.63 -14.70
C GLY A 53 -35.42 21.10 -15.88
N TYR A 54 -35.27 21.77 -17.02
CA TYR A 54 -35.98 21.48 -18.26
C TYR A 54 -34.99 21.37 -19.41
N ALA A 55 -35.00 20.24 -20.08
CA ALA A 55 -34.26 20.01 -21.33
C ALA A 55 -35.04 20.70 -22.46
N VAL A 56 -34.34 21.51 -23.23
CA VAL A 56 -34.90 22.34 -24.27
C VAL A 56 -33.98 22.38 -25.48
N ARG A 57 -34.51 22.84 -26.62
CA ARG A 57 -33.74 23.26 -27.78
C ARG A 57 -33.34 24.72 -27.56
N ALA A 58 -32.08 25.03 -27.53
CA ALA A 58 -31.59 26.39 -27.29
C ALA A 58 -32.10 27.39 -28.37
N GLU A 59 -32.34 26.92 -29.57
CA GLU A 59 -32.88 27.77 -30.62
C GLU A 59 -34.32 28.25 -30.39
N ASP A 60 -35.14 27.44 -29.64
CA ASP A 60 -36.54 27.79 -29.28
C ASP A 60 -36.61 28.61 -27.99
N ALA A 61 -35.49 28.74 -27.27
CA ALA A 61 -35.39 29.39 -25.98
C ALA A 61 -34.32 30.50 -25.96
N ARG A 62 -34.13 31.22 -27.05
CA ARG A 62 -33.17 32.34 -27.17
C ARG A 62 -33.52 33.54 -26.33
N GLU A 63 -34.80 33.65 -25.97
CA GLU A 63 -35.37 34.68 -25.12
C GLU A 63 -36.28 34.02 -24.07
N PRO A 64 -36.56 34.68 -22.92
CA PRO A 64 -37.57 34.19 -21.97
C PRO A 64 -38.90 33.92 -22.66
N GLY A 65 -39.53 32.78 -22.38
CA GLY A 65 -40.77 32.38 -23.08
C GLY A 65 -41.34 31.10 -22.52
N THR A 66 -42.53 30.71 -23.02
CA THR A 66 -43.26 29.53 -22.55
C THR A 66 -43.13 28.37 -23.52
N LEU A 67 -42.78 27.20 -23.02
CA LEU A 67 -42.67 25.94 -23.76
C LEU A 67 -43.62 24.89 -23.23
N ARG A 68 -44.08 23.96 -24.04
CA ARG A 68 -44.98 22.88 -23.66
C ARG A 68 -44.17 21.74 -23.04
N ILE A 69 -44.56 21.28 -21.86
CA ILE A 69 -43.95 20.06 -21.24
C ILE A 69 -44.55 18.84 -21.88
N VAL A 70 -43.69 17.99 -22.48
CA VAL A 70 -44.10 16.77 -23.20
C VAL A 70 -43.75 15.48 -22.46
N GLY A 71 -43.04 15.56 -21.35
CA GLY A 71 -42.68 14.42 -20.54
C GLY A 71 -41.61 14.71 -19.50
N SER A 72 -41.05 13.65 -18.95
CA SER A 72 -39.97 13.75 -17.98
C SER A 72 -38.87 12.72 -18.23
N SER A 73 -37.65 13.04 -17.83
CA SER A 73 -36.44 12.19 -17.93
C SER A 73 -35.72 12.13 -16.57
N PRO A 74 -36.23 11.34 -15.63
CA PRO A 74 -35.50 11.09 -14.38
C PRO A 74 -34.33 10.14 -14.60
N ALA A 75 -33.39 10.10 -13.66
CA ALA A 75 -32.28 9.15 -13.69
C ALA A 75 -32.82 7.70 -13.74
N GLY A 76 -32.27 6.89 -14.63
CA GLY A 76 -32.66 5.50 -14.83
C GLY A 76 -33.98 5.27 -15.64
N ASN A 77 -34.71 6.34 -15.98
CA ASN A 77 -35.92 6.24 -16.81
C ASN A 77 -35.95 7.38 -17.86
N PRO A 78 -35.18 7.25 -18.95
CA PRO A 78 -35.07 8.31 -19.95
C PRO A 78 -36.36 8.55 -20.69
N TYR A 79 -36.61 9.81 -21.10
CA TYR A 79 -37.69 10.15 -22.02
C TYR A 79 -37.51 9.44 -23.37
N GLN A 80 -38.56 8.77 -23.84
CA GLN A 80 -38.52 7.90 -25.03
C GLN A 80 -38.86 8.61 -26.36
N GLY A 81 -38.96 9.92 -26.36
CA GLY A 81 -39.30 10.71 -27.54
C GLY A 81 -38.17 11.63 -28.00
N THR A 82 -38.39 12.26 -29.17
CA THR A 82 -37.54 13.34 -29.65
C THR A 82 -38.23 14.66 -29.33
N LEU A 83 -37.48 15.64 -28.79
CA LEU A 83 -37.99 16.94 -28.45
C LEU A 83 -38.28 17.77 -29.73
N GLY A 84 -39.54 18.14 -29.89
CA GLY A 84 -40.02 18.98 -30.98
C GLY A 84 -39.81 20.48 -30.74
N LYS A 85 -40.27 21.32 -31.70
CA LYS A 85 -40.20 22.76 -31.59
C LYS A 85 -41.13 23.27 -30.51
N ASN A 86 -40.67 24.25 -29.68
CA ASN A 86 -41.39 24.84 -28.54
C ASN A 86 -41.83 23.81 -27.47
N GLU A 87 -41.11 22.74 -27.34
CA GLU A 87 -41.29 21.71 -26.33
C GLU A 87 -40.18 21.70 -25.27
N ALA A 88 -40.50 21.19 -24.10
CA ALA A 88 -39.58 20.98 -23.00
C ALA A 88 -39.82 19.59 -22.36
N VAL A 89 -38.77 18.96 -21.87
CA VAL A 89 -38.88 17.78 -21.04
C VAL A 89 -38.37 18.10 -19.64
N ARG A 90 -39.17 17.78 -18.62
CA ARG A 90 -38.73 17.90 -17.24
C ARG A 90 -37.57 16.92 -17.03
N ILE A 91 -36.40 17.40 -16.58
CA ILE A 91 -35.20 16.59 -16.40
C ILE A 91 -34.65 16.76 -15.00
N PHE A 92 -34.05 15.68 -14.49
CA PHE A 92 -33.43 15.65 -13.17
C PHE A 92 -31.94 15.39 -13.31
N THR A 93 -31.17 15.76 -12.30
CA THR A 93 -29.72 15.48 -12.24
C THR A 93 -29.43 14.00 -12.50
N GLY A 94 -28.54 13.72 -13.46
CA GLY A 94 -28.25 12.38 -13.92
C GLY A 94 -29.25 11.78 -14.91
N GLY A 95 -30.36 12.47 -15.20
CA GLY A 95 -31.30 12.10 -16.27
C GLY A 95 -30.66 12.22 -17.66
N VAL A 96 -30.96 11.27 -18.55
CA VAL A 96 -30.47 11.29 -19.92
C VAL A 96 -31.10 12.46 -20.69
N VAL A 97 -30.28 13.24 -21.38
CA VAL A 97 -30.75 14.36 -22.22
C VAL A 97 -31.54 13.79 -23.38
N PRO A 98 -32.82 14.18 -23.58
CA PRO A 98 -33.64 13.69 -24.68
C PRO A 98 -33.05 14.05 -26.05
N ASP A 99 -33.26 13.19 -27.01
CA ASP A 99 -32.94 13.49 -28.41
C ASP A 99 -33.64 14.80 -28.85
N GLY A 100 -32.89 15.66 -29.54
CA GLY A 100 -33.36 16.96 -29.99
C GLY A 100 -33.14 18.08 -28.96
N ALA A 101 -32.89 17.78 -27.67
CA ALA A 101 -32.49 18.79 -26.69
C ALA A 101 -30.98 19.03 -26.72
N ASP A 102 -30.57 20.28 -26.62
CA ASP A 102 -29.16 20.68 -26.59
C ASP A 102 -28.81 21.65 -25.46
N ALA A 103 -29.78 21.94 -24.57
CA ALA A 103 -29.58 22.81 -23.41
C ALA A 103 -30.49 22.40 -22.24
N ILE A 104 -30.05 22.72 -21.01
CA ILE A 104 -30.87 22.59 -19.81
C ILE A 104 -30.99 23.97 -19.14
N VAL A 105 -32.22 24.36 -18.89
CA VAL A 105 -32.56 25.53 -18.03
C VAL A 105 -32.87 24.97 -16.66
N ILE A 106 -32.15 25.43 -15.63
CA ILE A 106 -32.33 24.97 -14.26
C ILE A 106 -33.68 25.41 -13.71
N GLN A 107 -34.28 24.65 -12.82
CA GLN A 107 -35.63 24.89 -12.28
C GLN A 107 -35.79 26.25 -11.58
N GLU A 108 -34.70 26.77 -10.99
CA GLU A 108 -34.70 28.10 -10.33
C GLU A 108 -34.92 29.26 -11.33
N ASN A 109 -34.62 29.03 -12.60
CA ASN A 109 -34.80 29.96 -13.70
C ASN A 109 -36.04 29.66 -14.55
N ALA A 110 -37.00 28.93 -14.00
CA ALA A 110 -38.25 28.57 -14.67
C ALA A 110 -39.43 28.59 -13.71
N GLU A 111 -40.62 28.84 -14.25
CA GLU A 111 -41.90 28.64 -13.59
C GLU A 111 -42.73 27.67 -14.41
N ALA A 112 -43.30 26.65 -13.80
CA ALA A 112 -44.04 25.63 -14.52
C ALA A 112 -45.37 25.28 -13.85
N ASP A 113 -46.35 24.96 -14.70
CA ASP A 113 -47.57 24.26 -14.33
C ASP A 113 -47.54 22.81 -14.80
N ALA A 114 -48.67 22.12 -14.85
CA ALA A 114 -48.75 20.71 -15.25
C ALA A 114 -48.41 20.48 -16.76
N THR A 115 -48.50 21.52 -17.59
CA THR A 115 -48.48 21.42 -19.05
C THR A 115 -47.42 22.30 -19.72
N HIS A 116 -47.03 23.40 -19.07
CA HIS A 116 -46.13 24.38 -19.64
C HIS A 116 -45.06 24.81 -18.63
N VAL A 117 -43.92 25.27 -19.17
CA VAL A 117 -42.84 25.90 -18.42
C VAL A 117 -42.53 27.24 -19.04
N THR A 118 -42.49 28.30 -18.22
CA THR A 118 -42.05 29.64 -18.60
C THR A 118 -40.61 29.82 -18.14
N LEU A 119 -39.69 29.99 -19.09
CA LEU A 119 -38.29 30.26 -18.83
C LEU A 119 -38.06 31.72 -18.53
N LYS A 120 -37.30 32.03 -17.48
CA LYS A 120 -36.93 33.40 -17.05
C LYS A 120 -35.63 33.88 -17.69
N VAL A 121 -34.87 32.96 -18.27
CA VAL A 121 -33.56 33.20 -18.90
C VAL A 121 -33.45 32.48 -20.23
N ALA A 122 -32.65 33.04 -21.12
CA ALA A 122 -32.31 32.38 -22.40
C ALA A 122 -31.51 31.09 -22.18
N ALA A 123 -31.83 30.02 -22.92
CA ALA A 123 -31.05 28.81 -22.96
C ALA A 123 -29.77 29.02 -23.78
N ARG A 124 -28.73 28.30 -23.44
CA ARG A 124 -27.47 28.28 -24.18
C ARG A 124 -27.10 26.83 -24.47
N ALA A 125 -26.84 26.50 -25.73
CA ALA A 125 -26.46 25.16 -26.15
C ALA A 125 -25.25 24.63 -25.35
N GLY A 126 -25.32 23.38 -24.96
CA GLY A 126 -24.35 22.70 -24.11
C GLY A 126 -24.42 23.02 -22.63
N ARG A 127 -25.19 24.03 -22.22
CA ARG A 127 -25.23 24.44 -20.80
C ARG A 127 -25.92 23.39 -19.92
N HIS A 128 -25.28 23.07 -18.79
CA HIS A 128 -25.73 22.08 -17.81
C HIS A 128 -25.87 20.64 -18.34
N ILE A 129 -25.23 20.32 -19.46
CA ILE A 129 -25.13 18.97 -20.00
C ILE A 129 -23.74 18.43 -19.73
N ARG A 130 -23.66 17.27 -19.09
CA ARG A 130 -22.46 16.47 -19.02
C ARG A 130 -22.45 15.56 -20.25
N VAL A 131 -21.49 15.78 -21.13
CA VAL A 131 -21.36 14.98 -22.36
C VAL A 131 -20.96 13.55 -22.06
N ALA A 132 -21.29 12.62 -22.94
CA ALA A 132 -20.84 11.22 -22.83
C ALA A 132 -19.30 11.16 -22.74
N GLY A 133 -18.78 10.33 -21.84
CA GLY A 133 -17.34 10.18 -21.64
C GLY A 133 -16.64 11.40 -21.07
N LEU A 134 -17.36 12.25 -20.31
CA LEU A 134 -16.80 13.44 -19.66
C LEU A 134 -15.71 13.07 -18.65
N ASP A 135 -15.87 11.98 -17.91
CA ASP A 135 -14.92 11.49 -16.89
C ASP A 135 -13.86 10.59 -17.53
N PHE A 136 -14.29 9.55 -18.22
CA PHE A 136 -13.45 8.65 -19.01
C PHE A 136 -14.26 8.02 -20.16
N LYS A 137 -13.53 7.49 -21.15
CA LYS A 137 -14.11 6.84 -22.32
C LYS A 137 -13.77 5.34 -22.30
N ALA A 138 -14.62 4.54 -22.93
CA ALA A 138 -14.34 3.13 -23.17
C ALA A 138 -12.97 2.96 -23.84
N GLY A 139 -12.13 2.08 -23.29
CA GLY A 139 -10.77 1.82 -23.73
C GLY A 139 -9.68 2.65 -23.04
N ASP A 140 -10.03 3.73 -22.32
CA ASP A 140 -9.04 4.51 -21.57
C ASP A 140 -8.38 3.64 -20.49
N VAL A 141 -7.07 3.84 -20.29
CA VAL A 141 -6.35 3.22 -19.18
C VAL A 141 -6.72 3.96 -17.91
N LEU A 142 -7.33 3.24 -16.96
CA LEU A 142 -7.75 3.79 -15.65
C LEU A 142 -6.74 3.55 -14.55
N ALA A 143 -5.99 2.45 -14.65
CA ALA A 143 -4.91 2.13 -13.74
C ALA A 143 -3.85 1.31 -14.49
N GLU A 144 -2.59 1.63 -14.27
CA GLU A 144 -1.45 0.97 -14.92
C GLU A 144 -0.95 -0.23 -14.10
N ALA A 145 -0.27 -1.16 -14.77
CA ALA A 145 0.45 -2.25 -14.12
C ALA A 145 1.40 -1.70 -13.04
N GLY A 146 1.49 -2.39 -11.90
CA GLY A 146 2.26 -1.94 -10.74
C GLY A 146 1.52 -0.97 -9.81
N THR A 147 0.31 -0.53 -10.15
CA THR A 147 -0.51 0.26 -9.22
C THR A 147 -0.95 -0.61 -8.05
N ARG A 148 -0.73 -0.12 -6.82
CA ARG A 148 -1.34 -0.71 -5.61
C ARG A 148 -2.73 -0.10 -5.45
N LEU A 149 -3.75 -0.93 -5.63
CA LEU A 149 -5.15 -0.51 -5.59
C LEU A 149 -5.56 -0.05 -4.19
N GLY A 150 -6.19 1.11 -4.14
CA GLY A 150 -6.81 1.67 -2.94
C GLY A 150 -8.29 1.98 -3.16
N PRO A 151 -8.98 2.51 -2.14
CA PRO A 151 -10.44 2.75 -2.21
C PRO A 151 -10.88 3.62 -3.40
N ARG A 152 -10.08 4.61 -3.79
CA ARG A 152 -10.38 5.48 -4.95
C ARG A 152 -10.28 4.74 -6.27
N ASP A 153 -9.27 3.89 -6.41
CA ASP A 153 -9.07 3.07 -7.61
C ASP A 153 -10.21 2.07 -7.75
N LEU A 154 -10.59 1.40 -6.67
CA LEU A 154 -11.70 0.44 -6.68
C LEU A 154 -13.02 1.09 -7.08
N SER A 155 -13.30 2.31 -6.59
CA SER A 155 -14.49 3.08 -6.98
C SER A 155 -14.47 3.43 -8.48
N LEU A 156 -13.32 3.87 -9.00
CA LEU A 156 -13.14 4.19 -10.42
C LEU A 156 -13.33 2.95 -11.30
N LEU A 157 -12.71 1.83 -10.93
CA LEU A 157 -12.82 0.57 -11.67
C LEU A 157 -14.25 0.04 -11.67
N ALA A 158 -14.97 0.17 -10.54
CA ALA A 158 -16.38 -0.20 -10.45
C ALA A 158 -17.25 0.67 -11.38
N ALA A 159 -17.02 2.00 -11.42
CA ALA A 159 -17.72 2.90 -12.33
C ALA A 159 -17.47 2.58 -13.81
N ALA A 160 -16.35 1.93 -14.11
CA ALA A 160 -15.97 1.51 -15.46
C ALA A 160 -16.43 0.09 -15.83
N ASP A 161 -17.29 -0.53 -15.01
CA ASP A 161 -17.82 -1.90 -15.17
C ASP A 161 -16.73 -2.99 -15.15
N VAL A 162 -15.68 -2.78 -14.35
CA VAL A 162 -14.61 -3.76 -14.13
C VAL A 162 -14.95 -4.60 -12.91
N ALA A 163 -15.38 -5.84 -13.11
CA ALA A 163 -15.76 -6.75 -12.03
C ALA A 163 -14.57 -7.52 -11.43
N GLU A 164 -13.54 -7.78 -12.24
CA GLU A 164 -12.34 -8.53 -11.88
C GLU A 164 -11.09 -7.87 -12.43
N VAL A 165 -9.99 -8.02 -11.72
CA VAL A 165 -8.68 -7.52 -12.10
C VAL A 165 -7.61 -8.60 -12.00
N GLU A 166 -6.58 -8.51 -12.85
CA GLU A 166 -5.40 -9.33 -12.75
C GLU A 166 -4.38 -8.64 -11.84
N VAL A 167 -4.02 -9.30 -10.75
CA VAL A 167 -3.11 -8.76 -9.72
C VAL A 167 -1.93 -9.70 -9.51
N ARG A 168 -0.82 -9.18 -8.99
CA ARG A 168 0.26 -10.02 -8.49
C ARG A 168 -0.27 -10.91 -7.38
N ARG A 169 0.03 -12.22 -7.40
CA ARG A 169 -0.28 -13.08 -6.25
C ARG A 169 0.49 -12.59 -5.02
N ARG A 170 0.04 -12.93 -3.85
CA ARG A 170 0.76 -12.60 -2.62
C ARG A 170 2.08 -13.39 -2.56
N PRO A 171 3.27 -12.74 -2.40
CA PRO A 171 4.51 -13.46 -2.13
C PRO A 171 4.40 -14.25 -0.84
N ARG A 172 4.75 -15.54 -0.86
CA ARG A 172 4.72 -16.42 0.31
C ARG A 172 6.04 -16.32 1.06
N VAL A 173 6.00 -15.77 2.26
CA VAL A 173 7.15 -15.60 3.14
C VAL A 173 7.04 -16.61 4.28
N ALA A 174 7.80 -17.69 4.19
CA ALA A 174 7.90 -18.67 5.25
C ALA A 174 8.88 -18.16 6.32
N PHE A 175 8.52 -18.30 7.59
CA PHE A 175 9.43 -17.95 8.67
C PHE A 175 9.38 -18.99 9.79
N VAL A 176 10.48 -19.11 10.52
CA VAL A 176 10.63 -20.00 11.67
C VAL A 176 11.45 -19.29 12.75
N ALA A 177 11.04 -19.38 13.99
CA ALA A 177 11.83 -18.88 15.12
C ALA A 177 12.69 -20.00 15.71
N THR A 178 13.93 -19.69 16.08
CA THR A 178 14.87 -20.65 16.65
C THR A 178 15.32 -20.23 18.05
N GLY A 179 15.39 -21.18 18.95
CA GLY A 179 15.82 -20.99 20.33
C GLY A 179 15.20 -22.02 21.26
N ASP A 180 16.05 -22.67 22.08
CA ASP A 180 15.60 -23.63 23.10
C ASP A 180 14.84 -22.97 24.25
N GLU A 181 15.01 -21.66 24.42
CA GLU A 181 14.34 -20.81 25.41
C GLU A 181 12.93 -20.41 25.00
N LEU A 182 12.54 -20.60 23.72
CA LEU A 182 11.31 -20.06 23.17
C LEU A 182 10.08 -20.91 23.53
N SER A 183 8.97 -20.23 23.86
CA SER A 183 7.62 -20.80 23.96
C SER A 183 6.61 -19.86 23.31
N ARG A 184 5.45 -20.39 22.88
CA ARG A 184 4.39 -19.56 22.31
C ARG A 184 3.65 -18.76 23.40
N PRO A 185 3.04 -17.62 23.10
CA PRO A 185 2.14 -16.94 24.02
C PRO A 185 1.04 -17.88 24.51
N GLY A 186 0.82 -17.90 25.85
CA GLY A 186 -0.16 -18.77 26.47
C GLY A 186 0.35 -20.18 26.82
N GLU A 187 1.49 -20.60 26.31
CA GLU A 187 2.12 -21.86 26.69
C GLU A 187 2.94 -21.76 27.98
N ALA A 188 3.10 -22.87 28.68
CA ALA A 188 3.97 -22.95 29.87
C ALA A 188 5.42 -22.68 29.46
N ARG A 189 6.07 -21.74 30.14
CA ARG A 189 7.49 -21.42 29.92
C ARG A 189 8.40 -22.36 30.71
N LYS A 190 9.49 -22.79 30.10
CA LYS A 190 10.59 -23.45 30.78
C LYS A 190 11.28 -22.47 31.76
N PRO A 191 11.95 -22.93 32.80
CA PRO A 191 12.82 -22.07 33.59
C PRO A 191 13.87 -21.37 32.74
N GLY A 192 13.95 -20.03 32.83
CA GLY A 192 14.79 -19.21 31.95
C GLY A 192 14.23 -18.98 30.54
N GLY A 193 13.07 -19.57 30.21
CA GLY A 193 12.43 -19.40 28.93
C GLY A 193 11.77 -18.03 28.70
N ILE A 194 11.68 -17.63 27.46
CA ILE A 194 11.03 -16.38 27.01
C ILE A 194 9.91 -16.67 26.01
N VAL A 195 9.05 -15.68 25.79
CA VAL A 195 7.96 -15.80 24.80
C VAL A 195 8.45 -15.37 23.42
N ALA A 196 8.24 -16.22 22.43
CA ALA A 196 8.51 -15.91 21.02
C ALA A 196 7.53 -14.85 20.52
N SER A 197 7.96 -13.61 20.41
CA SER A 197 7.11 -12.45 20.06
C SER A 197 7.34 -11.92 18.65
N SER A 198 8.57 -12.03 18.14
CA SER A 198 8.97 -11.41 16.85
C SER A 198 8.19 -11.94 15.66
N GLY A 199 7.80 -13.22 15.65
CA GLY A 199 7.05 -13.84 14.57
C GLY A 199 5.66 -13.20 14.36
N TYR A 200 5.00 -12.77 15.44
CA TYR A 200 3.69 -12.11 15.35
C TYR A 200 3.80 -10.73 14.69
N GLY A 201 4.80 -9.93 15.09
CA GLY A 201 5.07 -8.63 14.46
C GLY A 201 5.48 -8.79 13.00
N LEU A 202 6.37 -9.73 12.70
CA LEU A 202 6.80 -10.02 11.32
C LEU A 202 5.63 -10.46 10.45
N SER A 203 4.77 -11.35 10.92
CA SER A 203 3.59 -11.82 10.19
C SER A 203 2.64 -10.66 9.84
N ALA A 204 2.39 -9.76 10.79
CA ALA A 204 1.57 -8.57 10.58
C ALA A 204 2.20 -7.63 9.53
N LEU A 205 3.51 -7.39 9.59
CA LEU A 205 4.24 -6.56 8.62
C LEU A 205 4.20 -7.16 7.21
N ILE A 206 4.47 -8.48 7.07
CA ILE A 206 4.40 -9.17 5.78
C ILE A 206 3.01 -9.00 5.16
N SER A 207 1.94 -9.19 5.95
CA SER A 207 0.57 -9.06 5.48
C SER A 207 0.24 -7.63 5.04
N ARG A 208 0.65 -6.62 5.81
CA ARG A 208 0.48 -5.19 5.46
C ARG A 208 1.22 -4.81 4.18
N TRP A 209 2.39 -5.40 3.93
CA TRP A 209 3.17 -5.14 2.71
C TRP A 209 2.69 -5.94 1.50
N GLY A 210 1.63 -6.75 1.65
CA GLY A 210 0.98 -7.48 0.56
C GLY A 210 1.48 -8.90 0.37
N GLY A 211 2.25 -9.44 1.32
CA GLY A 211 2.68 -10.84 1.34
C GLY A 211 1.72 -11.77 2.08
N GLU A 212 1.99 -13.06 2.00
CA GLU A 212 1.39 -14.13 2.79
C GLU A 212 2.44 -14.67 3.77
N ALA A 213 2.20 -14.52 5.07
CA ALA A 213 3.09 -15.01 6.12
C ALA A 213 2.78 -16.49 6.43
N VAL A 214 3.78 -17.35 6.36
CA VAL A 214 3.67 -18.78 6.65
C VAL A 214 4.55 -19.12 7.86
N ASP A 215 3.93 -19.25 9.04
CA ASP A 215 4.61 -19.62 10.28
C ASP A 215 4.95 -21.12 10.29
N LEU A 216 6.23 -21.46 10.23
CA LEU A 216 6.73 -22.83 10.28
C LEU A 216 6.97 -23.32 11.72
N GLY A 217 6.71 -22.48 12.74
CA GLY A 217 6.79 -22.83 14.15
C GLY A 217 8.09 -22.43 14.84
N LEU A 218 8.40 -23.15 15.92
CA LEU A 218 9.61 -22.99 16.71
C LEU A 218 10.54 -24.18 16.45
N LEU A 219 11.83 -23.92 16.26
CA LEU A 219 12.85 -24.95 16.15
C LEU A 219 13.85 -24.81 17.32
N PRO A 220 14.28 -25.92 17.90
CA PRO A 220 15.41 -25.91 18.84
C PRO A 220 16.74 -25.64 18.11
N ASP A 221 17.71 -25.08 18.85
CA ASP A 221 19.03 -24.70 18.31
C ASP A 221 19.96 -25.91 18.11
N ARG A 222 19.53 -26.87 17.30
CA ARG A 222 20.28 -28.07 16.95
C ARG A 222 20.14 -28.43 15.47
N ILE A 223 21.19 -28.97 14.87
CA ILE A 223 21.31 -29.23 13.43
C ILE A 223 20.13 -30.07 12.90
N GLU A 224 19.74 -31.10 13.66
CA GLU A 224 18.68 -32.05 13.26
C GLU A 224 17.32 -31.37 13.10
N ALA A 225 17.05 -30.30 13.86
CA ALA A 225 15.81 -29.57 13.78
C ALA A 225 15.60 -28.83 12.44
N PHE A 226 16.69 -28.51 11.75
CA PHE A 226 16.66 -27.86 10.45
C PHE A 226 16.54 -28.86 9.28
N ALA A 227 16.60 -30.18 9.55
CA ALA A 227 16.63 -31.19 8.49
C ALA A 227 15.46 -31.09 7.51
N ASP A 228 14.26 -30.82 8.00
CA ASP A 228 13.01 -30.74 7.22
C ASP A 228 12.68 -29.33 6.73
N LEU A 229 13.48 -28.32 7.09
CA LEU A 229 13.20 -26.92 6.74
C LEU A 229 13.08 -26.69 5.22
N PRO A 230 13.93 -27.30 4.35
CA PRO A 230 13.75 -27.16 2.90
C PRO A 230 12.41 -27.70 2.40
N THR A 231 11.92 -28.79 2.98
CA THR A 231 10.62 -29.38 2.65
C THR A 231 9.46 -28.51 3.12
N LYS A 232 9.53 -28.00 4.35
CA LYS A 232 8.52 -27.10 4.93
C LYS A 232 8.44 -25.74 4.22
N ALA A 233 9.58 -25.26 3.71
CA ALA A 233 9.67 -24.00 2.98
C ALA A 233 9.31 -24.15 1.48
N LYS A 234 8.97 -25.33 1.00
CA LYS A 234 8.64 -25.56 -0.41
C LYS A 234 7.50 -24.66 -0.87
N GLY A 235 7.73 -23.94 -1.97
CA GLY A 235 6.76 -22.98 -2.52
C GLY A 235 6.75 -21.63 -1.82
N ALA A 236 7.67 -21.35 -0.91
CA ALA A 236 7.92 -20.00 -0.42
C ALA A 236 8.75 -19.20 -1.42
N ASP A 237 8.49 -17.89 -1.49
CA ASP A 237 9.27 -16.94 -2.28
C ASP A 237 10.41 -16.33 -1.48
N LEU A 238 10.33 -16.41 -0.15
CA LEU A 238 11.36 -16.01 0.80
C LEU A 238 11.27 -16.89 2.05
N LEU A 239 12.41 -17.33 2.57
CA LEU A 239 12.51 -18.04 3.85
C LEU A 239 13.24 -17.17 4.86
N ILE A 240 12.68 -17.06 6.07
CA ILE A 240 13.25 -16.26 7.15
C ILE A 240 13.47 -17.13 8.39
N THR A 241 14.65 -17.02 9.03
CA THR A 241 14.84 -17.49 10.40
C THR A 241 14.88 -16.29 11.35
N LEU A 242 14.23 -16.42 12.53
CA LEU A 242 14.24 -15.45 13.61
C LEU A 242 15.09 -16.01 14.74
N GLY A 243 16.27 -15.43 14.93
CA GLY A 243 17.35 -16.04 15.70
C GLY A 243 18.29 -16.86 14.83
N GLY A 244 19.27 -17.49 15.43
CA GLY A 244 20.26 -18.28 14.69
C GLY A 244 21.21 -17.45 13.81
N ALA A 245 21.26 -16.11 13.98
CA ALA A 245 22.13 -15.20 13.24
C ALA A 245 23.33 -14.69 14.04
N SER A 246 23.50 -15.07 15.30
CA SER A 246 24.59 -14.67 16.17
C SER A 246 25.94 -15.31 15.77
N VAL A 247 27.05 -14.93 16.40
CA VAL A 247 28.39 -15.37 15.98
C VAL A 247 28.58 -16.90 16.07
N GLY A 248 27.90 -17.57 17.03
CA GLY A 248 27.83 -19.03 17.12
C GLY A 248 26.76 -19.64 16.22
N ASP A 249 25.69 -18.92 15.95
CA ASP A 249 24.50 -19.44 15.25
C ASP A 249 24.67 -19.40 13.72
N HIS A 250 25.50 -18.47 13.18
CA HIS A 250 25.90 -18.51 11.76
C HIS A 250 26.49 -19.89 11.40
N ASP A 251 27.29 -20.46 12.31
CA ASP A 251 27.87 -21.81 12.14
C ASP A 251 26.74 -22.87 12.15
N LEU A 252 25.72 -22.71 12.99
CA LEU A 252 24.57 -23.62 13.03
C LEU A 252 23.78 -23.63 11.70
N VAL A 253 23.39 -22.47 11.18
CA VAL A 253 22.68 -22.36 9.89
C VAL A 253 23.52 -22.96 8.75
N GLN A 254 24.80 -22.59 8.67
CA GLN A 254 25.71 -23.07 7.64
C GLN A 254 25.90 -24.59 7.73
N ARG A 255 26.09 -25.12 8.91
CA ARG A 255 26.29 -26.58 9.13
C ARG A 255 25.02 -27.38 8.89
N ALA A 256 23.86 -26.84 9.30
CA ALA A 256 22.59 -27.53 9.16
C ALA A 256 22.05 -27.50 7.73
N LEU A 257 22.13 -26.36 7.05
CA LEU A 257 21.54 -26.14 5.74
C LEU A 257 22.54 -26.21 4.58
N GLY A 258 23.84 -26.07 4.81
CA GLY A 258 24.88 -26.23 3.75
C GLY A 258 24.73 -27.52 2.99
N PRO A 259 24.67 -28.69 3.66
CA PRO A 259 24.45 -29.98 2.98
C PRO A 259 23.09 -30.09 2.27
N LYS A 260 22.15 -29.20 2.54
CA LYS A 260 20.81 -29.13 1.95
C LYS A 260 20.71 -28.11 0.80
N GLY A 261 21.85 -27.55 0.39
CA GLY A 261 21.90 -26.57 -0.70
C GLY A 261 21.77 -25.10 -0.28
N PHE A 262 22.13 -24.77 0.96
CA PHE A 262 22.28 -23.38 1.39
C PHE A 262 23.60 -22.81 0.89
N ALA A 263 23.53 -21.67 0.19
CA ALA A 263 24.66 -20.87 -0.26
C ALA A 263 24.60 -19.49 0.40
N LEU A 264 25.64 -19.17 1.18
CA LEU A 264 25.78 -17.87 1.84
C LEU A 264 26.22 -16.81 0.82
N ASP A 265 25.59 -15.64 0.83
CA ASP A 265 26.04 -14.43 0.12
C ASP A 265 26.80 -13.52 1.08
N PHE A 266 26.16 -13.06 2.14
CA PHE A 266 26.83 -12.25 3.17
C PHE A 266 26.32 -12.54 4.58
N TRP A 267 27.17 -12.14 5.53
CA TRP A 267 26.90 -12.17 6.94
C TRP A 267 27.50 -10.93 7.61
N LYS A 268 26.75 -10.28 8.50
CA LYS A 268 27.04 -9.02 9.18
C LYS A 268 26.95 -7.76 8.31
N ILE A 269 26.09 -6.87 8.75
CA ILE A 269 25.87 -5.55 8.17
C ILE A 269 26.38 -4.47 9.14
N ALA A 270 26.89 -3.38 8.60
CA ALA A 270 27.34 -2.22 9.39
C ALA A 270 26.14 -1.37 9.86
N MET A 271 25.29 -1.93 10.75
CA MET A 271 24.10 -1.24 11.28
C MET A 271 23.87 -1.50 12.77
N ARG A 272 23.03 -0.67 13.38
CA ARG A 272 22.51 -0.80 14.74
C ARG A 272 21.06 -0.27 14.84
N PRO A 273 20.10 -1.08 15.40
CA PRO A 273 20.26 -2.49 15.72
C PRO A 273 20.29 -3.37 14.48
N GLY A 274 20.70 -4.65 14.59
CA GLY A 274 20.57 -5.61 13.48
C GLY A 274 21.89 -6.04 12.83
N LYS A 275 23.05 -5.81 13.46
CA LYS A 275 24.38 -6.21 12.93
C LYS A 275 24.46 -7.68 12.45
N PRO A 276 23.99 -8.69 13.21
CA PRO A 276 24.02 -10.07 12.75
C PRO A 276 22.81 -10.33 11.84
N LEU A 277 23.02 -10.26 10.54
CA LEU A 277 22.04 -10.65 9.53
C LEU A 277 22.71 -11.56 8.52
N ILE A 278 22.06 -12.70 8.24
CA ILE A 278 22.50 -13.67 7.23
C ILE A 278 21.66 -13.50 5.98
N PHE A 279 22.29 -13.43 4.83
CA PHE A 279 21.60 -13.51 3.54
C PHE A 279 22.26 -14.56 2.66
N GLY A 280 21.44 -15.30 1.93
CA GLY A 280 21.85 -16.33 1.02
C GLY A 280 20.68 -16.95 0.27
N ARG A 281 20.87 -18.16 -0.21
CA ARG A 281 19.81 -18.96 -0.85
C ARG A 281 19.79 -20.37 -0.27
N LEU A 282 18.60 -20.87 0.00
CA LEU A 282 18.39 -22.29 0.26
C LEU A 282 17.79 -22.90 -1.02
N GLN A 283 18.64 -23.62 -1.78
CA GLN A 283 18.31 -24.05 -3.15
C GLN A 283 17.95 -22.83 -4.02
N GLN A 284 16.69 -22.67 -4.46
CA GLN A 284 16.24 -21.52 -5.24
C GLN A 284 15.57 -20.43 -4.40
N ILE A 285 15.31 -20.68 -3.12
CA ILE A 285 14.58 -19.76 -2.25
C ILE A 285 15.56 -18.77 -1.62
N PRO A 286 15.38 -17.44 -1.78
CA PRO A 286 16.11 -16.44 -1.01
C PRO A 286 15.93 -16.69 0.48
N PHE A 287 17.01 -16.57 1.25
CA PHE A 287 17.04 -16.85 2.68
C PHE A 287 17.55 -15.64 3.46
N LEU A 288 16.82 -15.25 4.50
CA LEU A 288 17.21 -14.22 5.45
C LEU A 288 17.23 -14.79 6.87
N GLY A 289 18.39 -14.75 7.51
CA GLY A 289 18.50 -14.97 8.96
C GLY A 289 18.48 -13.65 9.69
N LEU A 290 17.36 -13.34 10.36
CA LEU A 290 17.18 -12.13 11.15
C LEU A 290 17.66 -12.32 12.59
N PRO A 291 18.12 -11.23 13.27
CA PRO A 291 18.53 -11.30 14.67
C PRO A 291 17.41 -11.83 15.57
N GLY A 292 17.75 -12.51 16.69
CA GLY A 292 16.79 -12.97 17.67
C GLY A 292 16.16 -11.84 18.52
N ASN A 293 16.88 -10.75 18.77
CA ASN A 293 16.36 -9.60 19.52
C ASN A 293 15.17 -8.96 18.81
N PRO A 294 14.00 -8.82 19.44
CA PRO A 294 12.74 -8.48 18.78
C PRO A 294 12.77 -7.15 18.01
N VAL A 295 13.36 -6.10 18.60
CA VAL A 295 13.48 -4.80 17.90
C VAL A 295 14.41 -4.91 16.71
N SER A 296 15.54 -5.63 16.84
CA SER A 296 16.43 -5.88 15.70
C SER A 296 15.74 -6.64 14.58
N THR A 297 14.94 -7.65 14.92
CA THR A 297 14.14 -8.42 13.95
C THR A 297 13.22 -7.51 13.15
N LEU A 298 12.41 -6.67 13.82
CA LEU A 298 11.41 -5.83 13.15
C LEU A 298 12.08 -4.69 12.37
N VAL A 299 13.14 -4.07 12.88
CA VAL A 299 13.92 -3.06 12.13
C VAL A 299 14.54 -3.69 10.87
N CYS A 300 15.14 -4.88 11.00
CA CYS A 300 15.66 -5.61 9.82
C CYS A 300 14.54 -6.01 8.84
N ALA A 301 13.35 -6.37 9.31
CA ALA A 301 12.22 -6.65 8.45
C ALA A 301 11.81 -5.40 7.65
N ILE A 302 11.72 -4.23 8.28
CA ILE A 302 11.42 -2.96 7.61
C ILE A 302 12.47 -2.63 6.55
N LEU A 303 13.75 -2.85 6.84
CA LEU A 303 14.83 -2.47 5.96
C LEU A 303 15.11 -3.45 4.84
N PHE A 304 14.79 -4.74 5.01
CA PHE A 304 15.20 -5.81 4.08
C PHE A 304 14.05 -6.67 3.56
N VAL A 305 13.05 -7.01 4.40
CA VAL A 305 11.90 -7.82 3.95
C VAL A 305 10.91 -6.95 3.17
N ARG A 306 10.64 -5.73 3.61
CA ARG A 306 9.74 -4.80 2.90
C ARG A 306 10.21 -4.52 1.46
N PRO A 307 11.49 -4.13 1.18
CA PRO A 307 11.95 -3.94 -0.19
C PRO A 307 11.98 -5.24 -1.02
N ALA A 308 12.25 -6.38 -0.40
CA ALA A 308 12.17 -7.67 -1.07
C ALA A 308 10.74 -7.95 -1.55
N LEU A 309 9.74 -7.73 -0.69
CA LEU A 309 8.32 -7.86 -1.04
C LEU A 309 7.89 -6.87 -2.12
N ALA A 310 8.35 -5.61 -2.05
CA ALA A 310 8.08 -4.62 -3.09
C ALA A 310 8.62 -5.08 -4.46
N ALA A 311 9.84 -5.60 -4.52
CA ALA A 311 10.44 -6.16 -5.73
C ALA A 311 9.64 -7.38 -6.24
N MET A 312 9.24 -8.29 -5.35
CA MET A 312 8.41 -9.45 -5.70
C MET A 312 7.04 -9.06 -6.25
N LEU A 313 6.48 -7.96 -5.78
CA LEU A 313 5.21 -7.41 -6.27
C LEU A 313 5.38 -6.53 -7.52
N GLY A 314 6.62 -6.20 -7.91
CA GLY A 314 6.90 -5.36 -9.07
C GLY A 314 6.54 -3.88 -8.84
N VAL A 315 6.64 -3.39 -7.60
CA VAL A 315 6.38 -2.00 -7.23
C VAL A 315 7.62 -1.33 -6.66
N ALA A 316 7.69 -0.01 -6.78
CA ALA A 316 8.69 0.77 -6.05
C ALA A 316 8.44 0.66 -4.54
N GLU A 317 9.51 0.58 -3.76
CA GLU A 317 9.38 0.66 -2.31
C GLU A 317 9.02 2.08 -1.89
N ASP A 318 7.95 2.19 -1.12
CA ASP A 318 7.56 3.43 -0.47
C ASP A 318 8.39 3.61 0.83
N ARG A 319 9.58 4.23 0.70
CA ARG A 319 10.39 4.64 1.85
C ARG A 319 9.90 6.00 2.33
N GLN A 320 9.09 6.01 3.36
CA GLN A 320 8.64 7.26 3.99
C GLN A 320 9.77 7.88 4.84
N ILE A 321 10.79 8.40 4.17
CA ILE A 321 11.85 9.21 4.80
C ILE A 321 11.40 10.67 4.73
N VAL A 322 11.30 11.30 5.89
CA VAL A 322 10.95 12.71 6.02
C VAL A 322 11.99 13.44 6.85
N SER A 323 12.07 14.76 6.68
CA SER A 323 12.93 15.60 7.51
C SER A 323 12.18 16.02 8.79
N ALA A 324 12.89 15.98 9.92
CA ALA A 324 12.39 16.44 11.21
C ALA A 324 13.48 17.22 11.93
N ARG A 325 13.12 18.10 12.88
CA ARG A 325 14.09 18.72 13.79
C ARG A 325 14.40 17.77 14.95
N LEU A 326 15.64 17.72 15.35
CA LEU A 326 16.06 16.93 16.50
C LEU A 326 15.63 17.62 17.80
N ALA A 327 14.92 16.92 18.68
CA ALA A 327 14.43 17.50 19.93
C ALA A 327 15.52 17.62 21.01
N ARG A 328 16.56 16.77 20.96
CA ARG A 328 17.65 16.70 21.93
C ARG A 328 18.99 16.43 21.25
N ASP A 329 20.08 16.87 21.88
CA ASP A 329 21.43 16.58 21.41
C ASP A 329 21.67 15.07 21.25
N MET A 330 22.39 14.72 20.19
CA MET A 330 22.85 13.34 19.96
C MET A 330 24.36 13.31 19.81
N ALA A 331 25.00 12.30 20.41
CA ALA A 331 26.43 12.07 20.28
C ALA A 331 26.85 11.74 18.83
N ALA A 332 28.14 11.82 18.55
CA ALA A 332 28.71 11.32 17.31
C ALA A 332 28.48 9.81 17.17
N ASN A 333 28.21 9.36 15.95
CA ASN A 333 27.95 7.96 15.63
C ASN A 333 29.27 7.19 15.38
N ASP A 334 29.25 5.88 15.57
CA ASP A 334 30.35 4.97 15.25
C ASP A 334 30.37 4.57 13.75
N ALA A 335 31.11 3.52 13.41
CA ALA A 335 31.26 3.03 12.03
C ALA A 335 30.00 2.33 11.47
N ARG A 336 28.88 2.30 12.20
CA ARG A 336 27.63 1.66 11.79
C ARG A 336 26.56 2.70 11.50
N GLN A 337 25.67 2.39 10.59
CA GLN A 337 24.45 3.16 10.40
C GLN A 337 23.48 2.88 11.54
N ASP A 338 23.06 3.92 12.26
CA ASP A 338 22.11 3.79 13.37
C ASP A 338 20.68 4.12 12.94
N TYR A 339 19.75 3.35 13.52
CA TYR A 339 18.32 3.52 13.42
C TYR A 339 17.78 3.77 14.83
N VAL A 340 17.75 5.03 15.22
CA VAL A 340 17.45 5.45 16.60
C VAL A 340 15.97 5.67 16.74
N ARG A 341 15.32 4.91 17.64
CA ARG A 341 13.88 5.02 17.91
C ARG A 341 13.56 6.38 18.50
N ALA A 342 12.54 7.04 17.92
CA ALA A 342 12.11 8.36 18.32
C ALA A 342 10.58 8.48 18.27
N ARG A 343 10.04 9.38 19.09
CA ARG A 343 8.70 9.93 18.92
C ARG A 343 8.73 11.10 17.96
N ILE A 344 7.64 11.30 17.24
CA ILE A 344 7.42 12.49 16.42
C ILE A 344 6.42 13.38 17.15
N VAL A 345 6.85 14.63 17.38
CA VAL A 345 6.00 15.67 17.97
C VAL A 345 5.85 16.77 16.93
N VAL A 346 4.64 17.30 16.76
CA VAL A 346 4.41 18.48 15.92
C VAL A 346 4.44 19.70 16.84
N GLN A 347 5.37 20.62 16.59
CA GLN A 347 5.50 21.89 17.31
C GLN A 347 5.66 23.00 16.29
N ASP A 348 4.86 24.05 16.38
CA ASP A 348 4.85 25.21 15.49
C ASP A 348 4.76 24.86 13.99
N GLY A 349 4.05 23.76 13.68
CA GLY A 349 3.89 23.26 12.30
C GLY A 349 5.07 22.46 11.77
N GLU A 350 6.13 22.25 12.54
CA GLU A 350 7.30 21.46 12.18
C GLU A 350 7.29 20.09 12.91
N LEU A 351 7.87 19.08 12.25
CA LEU A 351 8.09 17.76 12.86
C LEU A 351 9.35 17.79 13.71
N TRP A 352 9.24 17.34 14.96
CA TRP A 352 10.34 17.16 15.89
C TRP A 352 10.51 15.69 16.23
N ALA A 353 11.72 15.17 16.06
CA ALA A 353 12.09 13.81 16.42
C ALA A 353 12.73 13.79 17.81
N ASP A 354 12.06 13.18 18.78
CA ASP A 354 12.53 13.02 20.15
C ASP A 354 13.05 11.60 20.38
N PRO A 355 14.38 11.37 20.41
CA PRO A 355 14.94 10.05 20.59
C PRO A 355 14.66 9.54 22.01
N PHE A 356 14.30 8.27 22.15
CA PHE A 356 14.20 7.63 23.47
C PHE A 356 15.57 7.52 24.13
N ASP A 357 15.61 7.65 25.45
CA ASP A 357 16.87 7.61 26.21
C ASP A 357 17.57 6.25 26.13
N VAL A 358 16.80 5.18 26.08
CA VAL A 358 17.33 3.82 26.00
C VAL A 358 17.03 3.20 24.65
N GLN A 359 18.09 2.77 23.98
CA GLN A 359 18.08 2.22 22.63
C GLN A 359 18.40 0.70 22.62
N ASP A 360 18.08 -0.03 23.70
CA ASP A 360 18.33 -1.46 23.76
C ASP A 360 17.41 -2.24 22.81
N SER A 361 17.96 -3.21 22.10
CA SER A 361 17.27 -3.97 21.04
C SER A 361 16.29 -5.02 21.58
N SER A 362 16.22 -5.23 22.89
CA SER A 362 15.23 -6.08 23.54
C SER A 362 13.95 -5.33 23.95
N MET A 363 13.99 -3.98 23.96
CA MET A 363 12.92 -3.13 24.50
C MET A 363 11.78 -2.93 23.51
N GLN A 364 10.87 -3.90 23.45
CA GLN A 364 9.71 -3.87 22.56
C GLN A 364 8.72 -2.73 22.89
N ALA A 365 8.53 -2.40 24.18
CA ALA A 365 7.65 -1.32 24.59
C ALA A 365 8.13 0.04 24.04
N VAL A 366 9.44 0.28 24.02
CA VAL A 366 10.03 1.48 23.41
C VAL A 366 9.80 1.48 21.88
N PHE A 367 9.97 0.33 21.23
CA PHE A 367 9.73 0.24 19.79
C PHE A 367 8.24 0.41 19.43
N ALA A 368 7.34 -0.15 20.23
CA ALA A 368 5.90 0.01 20.05
C ALA A 368 5.42 1.47 20.24
N ALA A 369 6.15 2.24 21.06
CA ALA A 369 5.87 3.67 21.29
C ALA A 369 6.61 4.61 20.32
N ALA A 370 7.44 4.08 19.43
CA ALA A 370 8.20 4.87 18.47
C ALA A 370 7.36 5.14 17.21
N ASP A 371 7.36 6.40 16.75
CA ASP A 371 6.70 6.83 15.52
C ASP A 371 7.66 6.79 14.33
N ALA A 372 8.98 6.84 14.60
CA ALA A 372 10.02 6.89 13.57
C ALA A 372 11.37 6.35 14.06
N LEU A 373 12.25 6.10 13.10
CA LEU A 373 13.67 5.82 13.31
C LEU A 373 14.50 6.98 12.78
N ILE A 374 15.24 7.69 13.63
CA ILE A 374 16.21 8.69 13.19
C ILE A 374 17.37 7.97 12.49
N LEU A 375 17.72 8.39 11.29
CA LEU A 375 18.81 7.83 10.50
C LEU A 375 20.12 8.54 10.85
N ARG A 376 21.10 7.80 11.36
CA ARG A 376 22.44 8.31 11.64
C ARG A 376 23.45 7.57 10.77
N ALA A 377 24.01 8.25 9.80
CA ALA A 377 25.03 7.67 8.93
C ALA A 377 26.25 7.18 9.73
N PRO A 378 27.05 6.23 9.21
CA PRO A 378 28.33 5.89 9.80
C PRO A 378 29.20 7.15 9.97
N HIS A 379 29.84 7.27 11.13
CA HIS A 379 30.70 8.40 11.49
C HIS A 379 30.03 9.79 11.46
N ALA A 380 28.66 9.83 11.50
CA ALA A 380 27.95 11.11 11.59
C ALA A 380 28.44 11.92 12.82
N PRO A 381 28.69 13.21 12.70
CA PRO A 381 29.10 14.05 13.81
C PRO A 381 28.01 14.12 14.89
N ALA A 382 28.37 14.63 16.08
CA ALA A 382 27.35 14.99 17.07
C ALA A 382 26.36 15.98 16.45
N ALA A 383 25.07 15.83 16.76
CA ALA A 383 24.01 16.70 16.30
C ALA A 383 23.37 17.41 17.49
N LYS A 384 23.00 18.68 17.30
CA LYS A 384 22.38 19.53 18.32
C LYS A 384 20.86 19.54 18.19
N ALA A 385 20.20 19.76 19.31
CA ALA A 385 18.77 20.08 19.29
C ALA A 385 18.49 21.23 18.32
N GLY A 386 17.42 21.09 17.52
CA GLY A 386 17.04 22.03 16.45
C GLY A 386 17.65 21.72 15.08
N GLU A 387 18.71 20.91 14.98
CA GLU A 387 19.26 20.51 13.68
C GLU A 387 18.29 19.58 12.93
N GLN A 388 18.33 19.65 11.60
CA GLN A 388 17.55 18.75 10.74
C GLN A 388 18.17 17.36 10.69
N VAL A 389 17.32 16.36 10.81
CA VAL A 389 17.67 14.94 10.70
C VAL A 389 16.66 14.22 9.79
N GLU A 390 17.12 13.19 9.09
CA GLU A 390 16.24 12.29 8.37
C GLU A 390 15.64 11.26 9.33
N VAL A 391 14.35 11.02 9.19
CA VAL A 391 13.66 9.99 9.94
C VAL A 391 12.91 9.05 8.99
N LEU A 392 13.01 7.76 9.23
CA LEU A 392 12.18 6.73 8.59
C LEU A 392 10.90 6.59 9.40
N SER A 393 9.76 7.00 8.83
CA SER A 393 8.46 6.85 9.47
C SER A 393 8.10 5.38 9.67
N LEU A 394 7.54 5.06 10.83
CA LEU A 394 6.97 3.76 11.16
C LEU A 394 5.45 3.72 10.93
N ALA A 395 4.86 4.79 10.38
CA ALA A 395 3.46 4.80 9.98
C ALA A 395 3.20 3.67 8.96
N GLY A 396 2.22 2.82 9.25
CA GLY A 396 1.92 1.64 8.43
C GLY A 396 2.81 0.41 8.71
N CYS A 397 3.62 0.49 9.77
CA CYS A 397 4.37 -0.66 10.30
C CYS A 397 3.68 -1.31 11.49
#